data_5414d6269ee8107c23a5f58ed38aaec5
#
_entry.id   5414d6269ee8107c23a5f58ed38aaec5
#
_cell.length_a   1.000
_cell.length_b   1.000
_cell.length_c   1.000
_cell.angle_alpha   90.00
_cell.angle_beta   90.00
_cell.angle_gamma   90.00
#
_symmetry.space_group_name_H-M   'P 1'
#
loop_
_entity.id
_entity.type
_entity.pdbx_description
1 polymer ?
#
loop_
_entity_poly.entity_id
_entity_poly.type
_entity_poly.pdbx_seq_one_letter_code
_entity_poly.pdbx_strand_id
1 'polypeptide(L)'
;MPHSLEAEFLNFIQNPQFPCIGAKAAAKKELIEILIAPDLRSDEFDSIILNHIYLFIERWELQQESLQTIAIIFNHPQHLTELQFETLLWERLQKLHNLDSKRFPWDPHVNKDVMSSDFSFSLGGHGFFIVGMHSGSSRQARRFSHPALVFNLHEQFERLREEHVFDQMRDKIRDNEIKNSGDINPMVSDYGVFSEAIQYSGRNVPKKHHCPFMARVKDQAWEVIAPQSAVAVKLPKGSILTVQDPNGEQVADLFCFSSLDKQEFLSSGRSIDYANKIYFTKGDSLYSNLSNKMLTIIEDDVGVHDFLFTPCNRDTFRILYNEENTEGGCHENLIKAFAPYEFPSSYIGTTFNIFMNVIIESDSGELKILPPKSKKGDTISFQSDMDLIVGLTACSAKKSNNNSLKPIHFKINHMPK
;
A
#
# COMPACT_ATOMS: atom_id res chain seq x y z
N MET A 1 -45.05 15.10 -15.42
CA MET A 1 -43.69 15.61 -15.16
C MET A 1 -42.72 14.49 -15.48
N PRO A 2 -41.64 14.68 -16.20
CA PRO A 2 -40.66 13.62 -16.36
C PRO A 2 -40.14 13.29 -14.98
N HIS A 3 -40.25 12.01 -14.59
CA HIS A 3 -39.67 11.52 -13.35
C HIS A 3 -38.16 11.75 -13.43
N SER A 4 -37.58 12.37 -12.40
CA SER A 4 -36.11 12.53 -12.34
C SER A 4 -35.47 11.12 -12.27
N LEU A 5 -34.28 10.97 -12.81
CA LEU A 5 -33.53 9.71 -12.77
C LEU A 5 -33.29 9.23 -11.33
N GLU A 6 -33.15 10.18 -10.41
CA GLU A 6 -33.09 9.93 -8.96
C GLU A 6 -34.36 9.26 -8.44
N ALA A 7 -35.54 9.78 -8.80
CA ALA A 7 -36.82 9.19 -8.41
C ALA A 7 -37.01 7.80 -9.01
N GLU A 8 -36.54 7.58 -10.25
CA GLU A 8 -36.56 6.26 -10.89
C GLU A 8 -35.69 5.26 -10.13
N PHE A 9 -34.48 5.65 -9.71
CA PHE A 9 -33.58 4.82 -8.93
C PHE A 9 -34.18 4.46 -7.55
N LEU A 10 -34.71 5.43 -6.83
CA LEU A 10 -35.34 5.21 -5.54
C LEU A 10 -36.56 4.29 -5.65
N ASN A 11 -37.38 4.46 -6.69
CA ASN A 11 -38.51 3.57 -6.97
C ASN A 11 -38.05 2.14 -7.29
N PHE A 12 -36.95 2.00 -8.04
CA PHE A 12 -36.34 0.70 -8.32
C PHE A 12 -35.91 -0.02 -7.03
N ILE A 13 -35.23 0.66 -6.11
CA ILE A 13 -34.80 0.12 -4.82
C ILE A 13 -36.00 -0.21 -3.91
N GLN A 14 -37.04 0.63 -3.91
CA GLN A 14 -38.23 0.45 -3.08
C GLN A 14 -39.20 -0.61 -3.61
N ASN A 15 -38.97 -1.10 -4.85
CA ASN A 15 -39.82 -2.14 -5.42
C ASN A 15 -39.95 -3.34 -4.47
N PRO A 16 -41.16 -3.88 -4.23
CA PRO A 16 -41.37 -5.07 -3.37
C PRO A 16 -40.47 -6.26 -3.73
N GLN A 17 -40.17 -6.45 -5.01
CA GLN A 17 -39.31 -7.53 -5.53
C GLN A 17 -37.81 -7.25 -5.38
N PHE A 18 -37.40 -6.05 -5.01
CA PHE A 18 -35.97 -5.77 -4.77
C PHE A 18 -35.50 -6.53 -3.51
N PRO A 19 -34.42 -7.34 -3.58
CA PRO A 19 -34.12 -8.30 -2.50
C PRO A 19 -33.45 -7.67 -1.28
N CYS A 20 -32.66 -6.60 -1.46
CA CYS A 20 -31.85 -6.03 -0.39
C CYS A 20 -32.67 -5.19 0.59
N ILE A 21 -32.87 -5.73 1.81
CA ILE A 21 -33.62 -5.03 2.87
C ILE A 21 -32.87 -3.83 3.43
N GLY A 22 -31.52 -3.89 3.45
CA GLY A 22 -30.67 -2.76 3.88
C GLY A 22 -30.83 -1.56 2.96
N ALA A 23 -30.78 -1.77 1.63
CA ALA A 23 -30.98 -0.70 0.66
C ALA A 23 -32.40 -0.11 0.73
N LYS A 24 -33.44 -0.95 0.95
CA LYS A 24 -34.81 -0.47 1.16
C LYS A 24 -34.92 0.37 2.43
N ALA A 25 -34.26 -0.02 3.50
CA ALA A 25 -34.24 0.74 4.75
C ALA A 25 -33.51 2.08 4.57
N ALA A 26 -32.38 2.09 3.88
CA ALA A 26 -31.65 3.31 3.55
C ALA A 26 -32.51 4.26 2.67
N ALA A 27 -33.15 3.74 1.64
CA ALA A 27 -34.04 4.53 0.78
C ALA A 27 -35.23 5.13 1.55
N LYS A 28 -35.84 4.37 2.48
CA LYS A 28 -36.95 4.86 3.31
C LYS A 28 -36.52 5.96 4.30
N LYS A 29 -35.26 5.93 4.74
CA LYS A 29 -34.67 6.89 5.68
C LYS A 29 -33.96 8.07 4.96
N GLU A 30 -34.04 8.14 3.63
CA GLU A 30 -33.36 9.15 2.82
C GLU A 30 -31.82 9.16 2.98
N LEU A 31 -31.25 7.97 3.20
CA LEU A 31 -29.81 7.75 3.42
C LEU A 31 -29.09 7.22 2.17
N ILE A 32 -29.72 7.36 0.99
CA ILE A 32 -29.08 7.10 -0.30
C ILE A 32 -28.77 8.45 -0.96
N GLU A 33 -27.50 8.79 -1.05
CA GLU A 33 -27.07 9.95 -1.82
C GLU A 33 -26.96 9.57 -3.30
N ILE A 34 -27.42 10.42 -4.20
CA ILE A 34 -27.41 10.16 -5.63
C ILE A 34 -26.69 11.29 -6.36
N LEU A 35 -25.73 10.93 -7.19
CA LEU A 35 -25.05 11.82 -8.12
C LEU A 35 -25.31 11.34 -9.55
N ILE A 36 -25.81 12.24 -10.40
CA ILE A 36 -25.98 11.96 -11.82
C ILE A 36 -24.74 12.43 -12.58
N ALA A 37 -24.09 11.49 -13.26
CA ALA A 37 -22.90 11.74 -14.09
C ALA A 37 -23.23 11.57 -15.58
N PRO A 38 -22.57 12.30 -16.49
CA PRO A 38 -22.92 12.27 -17.92
C PRO A 38 -22.66 10.92 -18.60
N ASP A 39 -21.45 10.37 -18.47
CA ASP A 39 -21.05 9.18 -19.22
C ASP A 39 -20.05 8.33 -18.43
N LEU A 40 -20.33 7.02 -18.33
CA LEU A 40 -19.46 6.05 -17.65
C LEU A 40 -18.08 5.92 -18.33
N ARG A 41 -17.94 6.26 -19.60
CA ARG A 41 -16.69 6.17 -20.39
C ARG A 41 -15.80 7.39 -20.21
N SER A 42 -16.38 8.59 -19.95
CA SER A 42 -15.65 9.86 -19.84
C SER A 42 -15.09 10.09 -18.44
N ASP A 43 -13.86 10.57 -18.33
CA ASP A 43 -13.18 10.91 -17.07
C ASP A 43 -13.32 12.40 -16.67
N GLU A 44 -13.98 13.19 -17.51
CA GLU A 44 -14.19 14.63 -17.25
C GLU A 44 -14.93 14.91 -15.93
N PHE A 45 -15.72 13.94 -15.46
CA PHE A 45 -16.52 14.07 -14.24
C PHE A 45 -15.90 13.40 -13.01
N ASP A 46 -14.73 12.77 -13.14
CA ASP A 46 -14.09 11.98 -12.07
C ASP A 46 -13.77 12.81 -10.83
N SER A 47 -13.29 14.04 -11.00
CA SER A 47 -13.00 14.93 -9.87
C SER A 47 -14.27 15.32 -9.09
N ILE A 48 -15.42 15.44 -9.77
CA ILE A 48 -16.70 15.74 -9.14
C ILE A 48 -17.20 14.51 -8.39
N ILE A 49 -17.09 13.30 -9.00
CA ILE A 49 -17.43 12.03 -8.35
C ILE A 49 -16.62 11.85 -7.07
N LEU A 50 -15.29 12.01 -7.14
CA LEU A 50 -14.42 11.88 -5.97
C LEU A 50 -14.76 12.88 -4.88
N ASN A 51 -14.95 14.16 -5.23
CA ASN A 51 -15.32 15.15 -4.24
C ASN A 51 -16.66 14.82 -3.55
N HIS A 52 -17.62 14.30 -4.29
CA HIS A 52 -18.92 13.88 -3.73
C HIS A 52 -18.75 12.69 -2.78
N ILE A 53 -17.89 11.71 -3.12
CA ILE A 53 -17.55 10.58 -2.25
C ILE A 53 -16.83 11.06 -0.98
N TYR A 54 -15.90 12.02 -1.07
CA TYR A 54 -15.21 12.56 0.10
C TYR A 54 -16.17 13.28 1.05
N LEU A 55 -17.08 14.09 0.53
CA LEU A 55 -18.13 14.73 1.34
C LEU A 55 -19.09 13.72 1.97
N PHE A 56 -19.36 12.61 1.29
CA PHE A 56 -20.14 11.51 1.85
C PHE A 56 -19.40 10.84 3.01
N ILE A 57 -18.10 10.57 2.88
CA ILE A 57 -17.24 10.01 3.94
C ILE A 57 -17.25 10.95 5.16
N GLU A 58 -16.99 12.25 4.96
CA GLU A 58 -16.99 13.24 6.05
C GLU A 58 -18.32 13.25 6.84
N ARG A 59 -19.46 13.18 6.13
CA ARG A 59 -20.79 13.11 6.79
C ARG A 59 -20.99 11.82 7.54
N TRP A 60 -20.55 10.69 6.95
CA TRP A 60 -20.65 9.39 7.59
C TRP A 60 -19.81 9.31 8.87
N GLU A 61 -18.61 9.86 8.87
CA GLU A 61 -17.74 9.92 10.06
C GLU A 61 -18.40 10.67 11.23
N LEU A 62 -19.21 11.69 10.92
CA LEU A 62 -19.93 12.47 11.92
C LEU A 62 -21.19 11.76 12.46
N GLN A 63 -21.81 10.87 11.69
CA GLN A 63 -23.08 10.23 12.00
C GLN A 63 -23.06 8.73 11.64
N GLN A 64 -22.33 7.97 12.40
CA GLN A 64 -22.07 6.55 12.09
C GLN A 64 -23.24 5.58 12.45
N GLU A 65 -24.44 6.03 12.73
CA GLU A 65 -25.50 5.22 13.32
C GLU A 65 -26.36 4.42 12.32
N SER A 66 -26.19 4.60 11.01
CA SER A 66 -27.10 4.04 10.00
C SER A 66 -26.39 3.57 8.73
N LEU A 67 -26.96 2.57 8.06
CA LEU A 67 -26.55 2.17 6.72
C LEU A 67 -26.77 3.35 5.76
N GLN A 68 -25.68 3.87 5.23
CA GLN A 68 -25.65 4.96 4.24
C GLN A 68 -25.00 4.45 2.97
N THR A 69 -25.43 4.98 1.83
CA THR A 69 -24.85 4.59 0.54
C THR A 69 -24.84 5.75 -0.43
N ILE A 70 -23.90 5.73 -1.36
CA ILE A 70 -23.85 6.71 -2.47
C ILE A 70 -23.96 5.98 -3.80
N ALA A 71 -24.87 6.42 -4.66
CA ALA A 71 -25.09 5.89 -5.99
C ALA A 71 -24.67 6.94 -7.04
N ILE A 72 -23.72 6.57 -7.89
CA ILE A 72 -23.32 7.35 -9.06
C ILE A 72 -24.03 6.75 -10.27
N ILE A 73 -24.97 7.48 -10.86
CA ILE A 73 -25.77 7.03 -12.01
C ILE A 73 -25.30 7.76 -13.25
N PHE A 74 -25.05 7.02 -14.32
CA PHE A 74 -24.53 7.58 -15.58
C PHE A 74 -25.63 7.63 -16.62
N ASN A 75 -25.81 8.78 -17.27
CA ASN A 75 -26.77 8.93 -18.37
C ASN A 75 -26.42 8.04 -19.58
N HIS A 76 -25.14 7.80 -19.80
CA HIS A 76 -24.61 7.03 -20.91
C HIS A 76 -23.46 6.09 -20.47
N PRO A 77 -23.16 5.04 -21.26
CA PRO A 77 -23.96 4.48 -22.37
C PRO A 77 -25.15 3.65 -21.86
N GLN A 78 -26.23 3.64 -22.65
CA GLN A 78 -27.36 2.75 -22.37
C GLN A 78 -27.18 1.40 -23.10
N HIS A 79 -27.94 0.37 -22.68
CA HIS A 79 -27.99 -0.94 -23.34
C HIS A 79 -26.66 -1.70 -23.41
N LEU A 80 -25.90 -1.68 -22.33
CA LEU A 80 -24.65 -2.44 -22.20
C LEU A 80 -24.92 -3.94 -22.00
N THR A 81 -24.10 -4.78 -22.65
CA THR A 81 -23.96 -6.18 -22.24
C THR A 81 -23.22 -6.27 -20.91
N GLU A 82 -23.35 -7.39 -20.20
CA GLU A 82 -22.64 -7.60 -18.92
C GLU A 82 -21.12 -7.46 -19.07
N LEU A 83 -20.52 -7.96 -20.16
CA LEU A 83 -19.08 -7.84 -20.40
C LEU A 83 -18.66 -6.40 -20.66
N GLN A 84 -19.42 -5.65 -21.47
CA GLN A 84 -19.17 -4.24 -21.72
C GLN A 84 -19.26 -3.40 -20.44
N PHE A 85 -20.30 -3.68 -19.63
CA PHE A 85 -20.45 -2.99 -18.35
C PHE A 85 -19.31 -3.32 -17.38
N GLU A 86 -18.90 -4.58 -17.26
CA GLU A 86 -17.75 -4.99 -16.42
C GLU A 86 -16.47 -4.28 -16.84
N THR A 87 -16.17 -4.23 -18.14
CA THR A 87 -14.99 -3.52 -18.65
C THR A 87 -15.02 -2.04 -18.26
N LEU A 88 -16.14 -1.34 -18.52
CA LEU A 88 -16.28 0.09 -18.19
C LEU A 88 -16.28 0.36 -16.69
N LEU A 89 -16.86 -0.54 -15.88
CA LEU A 89 -16.84 -0.46 -14.43
C LEU A 89 -15.39 -0.46 -13.92
N TRP A 90 -14.58 -1.44 -14.36
CA TRP A 90 -13.19 -1.55 -13.90
C TRP A 90 -12.31 -0.42 -14.43
N GLU A 91 -12.51 0.03 -15.67
CA GLU A 91 -11.85 1.21 -16.21
C GLU A 91 -12.16 2.46 -15.39
N ARG A 92 -13.44 2.65 -15.00
CA ARG A 92 -13.88 3.77 -14.17
C ARG A 92 -13.27 3.71 -12.78
N LEU A 93 -13.36 2.56 -12.10
CA LEU A 93 -12.79 2.38 -10.77
C LEU A 93 -11.27 2.60 -10.80
N GLN A 94 -10.57 2.13 -11.85
CA GLN A 94 -9.13 2.36 -12.00
C GLN A 94 -8.79 3.85 -12.15
N LYS A 95 -9.56 4.60 -12.94
CA LYS A 95 -9.35 6.05 -13.12
C LYS A 95 -9.61 6.82 -11.83
N LEU A 96 -10.70 6.54 -11.13
CA LEU A 96 -11.01 7.14 -9.82
C LEU A 96 -9.88 6.86 -8.83
N HIS A 97 -9.45 5.59 -8.72
CA HIS A 97 -8.35 5.23 -7.85
C HIS A 97 -7.03 5.93 -8.22
N ASN A 98 -6.70 6.06 -9.51
CA ASN A 98 -5.48 6.74 -9.96
C ASN A 98 -5.44 8.23 -9.57
N LEU A 99 -6.59 8.88 -9.44
CA LEU A 99 -6.70 10.27 -8.96
C LEU A 99 -6.68 10.31 -7.43
N ASP A 100 -7.45 9.45 -6.78
CA ASP A 100 -7.58 9.34 -5.32
C ASP A 100 -6.25 9.01 -4.64
N SER A 101 -5.52 8.03 -5.16
CA SER A 101 -4.25 7.56 -4.60
C SER A 101 -3.15 8.62 -4.53
N LYS A 102 -3.30 9.76 -5.23
CA LYS A 102 -2.42 10.92 -5.11
C LYS A 102 -2.66 11.70 -3.80
N ARG A 103 -3.84 11.56 -3.21
CA ARG A 103 -4.30 12.34 -2.04
C ARG A 103 -4.44 11.48 -0.79
N PHE A 104 -4.97 10.26 -0.94
CA PHE A 104 -5.31 9.38 0.17
C PHE A 104 -4.56 8.04 0.05
N PRO A 105 -4.12 7.45 1.18
CA PRO A 105 -3.64 6.09 1.21
C PRO A 105 -4.80 5.10 0.98
N TRP A 106 -4.48 3.86 0.66
CA TRP A 106 -5.45 2.76 0.72
C TRP A 106 -5.89 2.54 2.17
N ASP A 107 -7.16 2.19 2.39
CA ASP A 107 -7.66 1.86 3.72
C ASP A 107 -6.81 0.73 4.35
N PRO A 108 -6.21 0.95 5.53
CA PRO A 108 -5.33 -0.04 6.17
C PRO A 108 -6.07 -1.29 6.68
N HIS A 109 -7.41 -1.26 6.77
CA HIS A 109 -8.22 -2.36 7.28
C HIS A 109 -8.64 -3.36 6.20
N VAL A 110 -8.42 -3.06 4.93
CA VAL A 110 -8.78 -3.92 3.79
C VAL A 110 -7.59 -4.19 2.88
N ASN A 111 -7.58 -5.37 2.24
CA ASN A 111 -6.50 -5.73 1.33
C ASN A 111 -6.63 -4.98 0.00
N LYS A 112 -5.49 -4.62 -0.59
CA LYS A 112 -5.40 -3.97 -1.91
C LYS A 112 -5.25 -4.97 -3.07
N ASP A 113 -4.89 -6.22 -2.77
CA ASP A 113 -4.83 -7.27 -3.78
C ASP A 113 -6.26 -7.70 -4.13
N VAL A 114 -6.67 -7.40 -5.36
CA VAL A 114 -7.99 -7.70 -5.90
C VAL A 114 -8.35 -9.19 -5.87
N MET A 115 -7.36 -10.07 -5.75
CA MET A 115 -7.56 -11.52 -5.64
C MET A 115 -7.69 -11.99 -4.18
N SER A 116 -7.36 -11.14 -3.21
CA SER A 116 -7.48 -11.48 -1.78
C SER A 116 -8.93 -11.57 -1.34
N SER A 117 -9.24 -12.50 -0.43
CA SER A 117 -10.54 -12.63 0.21
C SER A 117 -10.94 -11.42 1.06
N ASP A 118 -9.94 -10.63 1.48
CA ASP A 118 -10.10 -9.43 2.32
C ASP A 118 -10.02 -8.13 1.49
N PHE A 119 -10.11 -8.25 0.15
CA PHE A 119 -10.15 -7.10 -0.73
C PHE A 119 -11.43 -6.29 -0.53
N SER A 120 -11.29 -4.97 -0.44
CA SER A 120 -12.37 -4.02 -0.62
C SER A 120 -11.83 -2.78 -1.34
N PHE A 121 -12.58 -2.22 -2.26
CA PHE A 121 -12.12 -1.09 -3.07
C PHE A 121 -11.98 0.16 -2.21
N SER A 122 -10.85 0.89 -2.26
CA SER A 122 -10.60 2.03 -1.38
C SER A 122 -10.61 3.36 -2.12
N LEU A 123 -11.34 4.34 -1.56
CA LEU A 123 -11.32 5.76 -1.93
C LEU A 123 -11.38 6.61 -0.65
N GLY A 124 -10.65 7.74 -0.64
CA GLY A 124 -10.64 8.66 0.49
C GLY A 124 -10.08 8.05 1.78
N GLY A 125 -9.35 6.94 1.69
CA GLY A 125 -8.82 6.20 2.84
C GLY A 125 -9.81 5.21 3.47
N HIS A 126 -10.99 4.98 2.87
CA HIS A 126 -12.02 4.07 3.34
C HIS A 126 -12.32 2.97 2.33
N GLY A 127 -12.57 1.74 2.80
CA GLY A 127 -12.97 0.61 1.99
C GLY A 127 -14.44 0.68 1.58
N PHE A 128 -14.74 0.24 0.35
CA PHE A 128 -16.09 0.20 -0.21
C PHE A 128 -16.39 -1.13 -0.87
N PHE A 129 -17.57 -1.67 -0.57
CA PHE A 129 -18.19 -2.69 -1.38
C PHE A 129 -18.97 -2.04 -2.53
N ILE A 130 -18.62 -2.40 -3.78
CA ILE A 130 -19.19 -1.80 -4.98
C ILE A 130 -20.32 -2.69 -5.53
N VAL A 131 -21.44 -2.05 -5.88
CA VAL A 131 -22.57 -2.72 -6.56
C VAL A 131 -22.80 -2.04 -7.90
N GLY A 132 -22.40 -2.71 -8.99
CA GLY A 132 -22.69 -2.26 -10.35
C GLY A 132 -24.09 -2.66 -10.79
N MET A 133 -24.79 -1.77 -11.49
CA MET A 133 -26.10 -1.97 -12.06
C MET A 133 -26.18 -1.47 -13.50
N HIS A 134 -26.94 -2.15 -14.37
CA HIS A 134 -27.17 -1.72 -15.76
C HIS A 134 -28.36 -2.47 -16.37
N SER A 135 -28.93 -1.97 -17.47
CA SER A 135 -30.14 -2.48 -18.09
C SER A 135 -30.04 -3.91 -18.66
N GLY A 136 -28.83 -4.33 -19.05
CA GLY A 136 -28.56 -5.66 -19.60
C GLY A 136 -28.15 -6.72 -18.57
N SER A 137 -28.28 -6.44 -17.25
CA SER A 137 -27.92 -7.43 -16.23
C SER A 137 -28.86 -8.64 -16.26
N SER A 138 -28.30 -9.85 -16.19
CA SER A 138 -29.05 -11.10 -16.03
C SER A 138 -29.76 -11.16 -14.66
N ARG A 139 -29.19 -10.50 -13.64
CA ARG A 139 -29.78 -10.42 -12.30
C ARG A 139 -30.81 -9.29 -12.19
N GLN A 140 -32.04 -9.62 -11.86
CA GLN A 140 -33.13 -8.65 -11.73
C GLN A 140 -32.81 -7.52 -10.74
N ALA A 141 -32.18 -7.83 -9.62
CA ALA A 141 -31.76 -6.88 -8.61
C ALA A 141 -30.69 -5.87 -9.08
N ARG A 142 -30.04 -6.13 -10.21
CA ARG A 142 -29.02 -5.30 -10.83
C ARG A 142 -29.48 -4.68 -12.17
N ARG A 143 -30.70 -5.00 -12.62
CA ARG A 143 -31.24 -4.58 -13.92
C ARG A 143 -31.90 -3.20 -13.80
N PHE A 144 -31.09 -2.17 -13.55
CA PHE A 144 -31.52 -0.78 -13.58
C PHE A 144 -31.42 -0.21 -15.00
N SER A 145 -32.25 0.76 -15.34
CA SER A 145 -32.34 1.35 -16.69
C SER A 145 -31.03 1.98 -17.18
N HIS A 146 -30.23 2.53 -16.27
CA HIS A 146 -28.98 3.23 -16.53
C HIS A 146 -27.79 2.54 -15.83
N PRO A 147 -26.55 2.71 -16.33
CA PRO A 147 -25.37 2.27 -15.60
C PRO A 147 -25.28 3.01 -14.26
N ALA A 148 -25.06 2.26 -13.19
CA ALA A 148 -24.88 2.84 -11.87
C ALA A 148 -23.80 2.09 -11.10
N LEU A 149 -23.00 2.84 -10.32
CA LEU A 149 -22.04 2.34 -9.36
C LEU A 149 -22.50 2.76 -7.97
N VAL A 150 -22.82 1.80 -7.13
CA VAL A 150 -23.28 2.03 -5.77
C VAL A 150 -22.15 1.68 -4.81
N PHE A 151 -21.74 2.65 -4.00
CA PHE A 151 -20.64 2.54 -3.06
C PHE A 151 -21.19 2.41 -1.64
N ASN A 152 -20.84 1.31 -0.98
CA ASN A 152 -21.25 1.03 0.39
C ASN A 152 -19.99 0.92 1.26
N LEU A 153 -19.86 1.72 2.31
CA LEU A 153 -18.70 1.69 3.20
C LEU A 153 -18.53 0.31 3.84
N HIS A 154 -17.31 -0.21 3.80
CA HIS A 154 -16.97 -1.50 4.38
C HIS A 154 -17.21 -1.52 5.89
N GLU A 155 -16.81 -0.48 6.59
CA GLU A 155 -16.92 -0.32 8.04
C GLU A 155 -18.35 -0.47 8.57
N GLN A 156 -19.37 -0.04 7.83
CA GLN A 156 -20.75 -0.22 8.27
C GLN A 156 -21.18 -1.70 8.30
N PHE A 157 -20.60 -2.54 7.45
CA PHE A 157 -20.85 -3.99 7.47
C PHE A 157 -20.09 -4.67 8.61
N GLU A 158 -18.87 -4.24 8.91
CA GLU A 158 -18.12 -4.74 10.08
C GLU A 158 -18.89 -4.46 11.36
N ARG A 159 -19.43 -3.25 11.53
CA ARG A 159 -20.28 -2.91 12.67
C ARG A 159 -21.51 -3.81 12.79
N LEU A 160 -22.20 -4.08 11.67
CA LEU A 160 -23.34 -5.01 11.67
C LEU A 160 -22.93 -6.43 12.06
N ARG A 161 -21.69 -6.86 11.76
CA ARG A 161 -21.13 -8.14 12.21
C ARG A 161 -20.88 -8.14 13.71
N GLU A 162 -20.27 -7.09 14.24
CA GLU A 162 -20.05 -6.90 15.67
C GLU A 162 -21.36 -6.90 16.48
N GLU A 163 -22.41 -6.29 15.93
CA GLU A 163 -23.76 -6.25 16.53
C GLU A 163 -24.55 -7.55 16.31
N HIS A 164 -24.00 -8.56 15.64
CA HIS A 164 -24.65 -9.84 15.29
C HIS A 164 -25.95 -9.72 14.47
N VAL A 165 -26.13 -8.60 13.75
CA VAL A 165 -27.29 -8.32 12.89
C VAL A 165 -27.03 -8.74 11.44
N PHE A 166 -25.76 -8.75 11.01
CA PHE A 166 -25.36 -9.00 9.63
C PHE A 166 -25.87 -10.34 9.09
N ASP A 167 -25.74 -11.43 9.85
CA ASP A 167 -26.13 -12.77 9.42
C ASP A 167 -27.64 -12.86 9.15
N GLN A 168 -28.45 -12.30 10.04
CA GLN A 168 -29.90 -12.27 9.87
C GLN A 168 -30.31 -11.45 8.63
N MET A 169 -29.64 -10.32 8.40
CA MET A 169 -29.87 -9.48 7.23
C MET A 169 -29.48 -10.21 5.94
N ARG A 170 -28.32 -10.84 5.90
CA ARG A 170 -27.81 -11.65 4.77
C ARG A 170 -28.77 -12.77 4.43
N ASP A 171 -29.20 -13.56 5.41
CA ASP A 171 -30.06 -14.71 5.20
C ASP A 171 -31.43 -14.26 4.66
N LYS A 172 -31.94 -13.14 5.15
CA LYS A 172 -33.18 -12.56 4.62
C LYS A 172 -33.05 -12.07 3.17
N ILE A 173 -31.90 -11.47 2.82
CA ILE A 173 -31.61 -11.06 1.44
C ILE A 173 -31.55 -12.29 0.53
N ARG A 174 -30.86 -13.36 0.95
CA ARG A 174 -30.77 -14.62 0.21
C ARG A 174 -32.15 -15.28 -0.01
N ASP A 175 -32.98 -15.31 1.02
CA ASP A 175 -34.37 -15.78 0.90
C ASP A 175 -35.17 -14.97 -0.12
N ASN A 176 -35.03 -13.65 -0.12
CA ASN A 176 -35.69 -12.77 -1.08
C ASN A 176 -35.17 -12.99 -2.51
N GLU A 177 -33.85 -13.21 -2.68
CA GLU A 177 -33.26 -13.54 -3.99
C GLU A 177 -33.84 -14.85 -4.55
N ILE A 178 -33.89 -15.92 -3.75
CA ILE A 178 -34.48 -17.20 -4.15
C ILE A 178 -35.94 -17.02 -4.60
N LYS A 179 -36.71 -16.26 -3.83
CA LYS A 179 -38.14 -16.01 -4.15
C LYS A 179 -38.33 -15.23 -5.44
N ASN A 180 -37.42 -14.28 -5.75
CA ASN A 180 -37.61 -13.38 -6.88
C ASN A 180 -36.88 -13.85 -8.14
N SER A 181 -35.76 -14.57 -8.03
CA SER A 181 -34.87 -14.98 -9.12
C SER A 181 -34.78 -16.51 -9.29
N GLY A 182 -35.29 -17.28 -8.33
CA GLY A 182 -35.25 -18.75 -8.34
C GLY A 182 -33.95 -19.34 -7.80
N ASP A 183 -32.89 -18.56 -7.66
CA ASP A 183 -31.57 -18.98 -7.14
C ASP A 183 -30.88 -17.87 -6.36
N ILE A 184 -29.86 -18.24 -5.59
CA ILE A 184 -28.93 -17.28 -4.99
C ILE A 184 -27.89 -16.89 -6.06
N ASN A 185 -27.47 -15.63 -6.08
CA ASN A 185 -26.36 -15.20 -6.95
C ASN A 185 -25.12 -16.05 -6.65
N PRO A 186 -24.62 -16.88 -7.61
CA PRO A 186 -23.48 -17.76 -7.38
C PRO A 186 -22.15 -17.01 -7.12
N MET A 187 -22.14 -15.69 -7.39
CA MET A 187 -20.98 -14.82 -7.13
C MET A 187 -20.96 -14.26 -5.71
N VAL A 188 -22.08 -14.35 -4.96
CA VAL A 188 -22.14 -13.89 -3.57
C VAL A 188 -21.42 -14.90 -2.67
N SER A 189 -20.30 -14.50 -2.09
CA SER A 189 -19.63 -15.19 -1.00
C SER A 189 -19.63 -14.31 0.26
N ASP A 190 -19.43 -14.94 1.40
CA ASP A 190 -19.18 -14.20 2.63
C ASP A 190 -17.78 -13.58 2.58
N TYR A 191 -17.62 -12.40 3.18
CA TYR A 191 -16.31 -11.73 3.29
C TYR A 191 -15.29 -12.67 3.93
N GLY A 192 -14.05 -12.66 3.44
CA GLY A 192 -13.00 -13.57 3.89
C GLY A 192 -12.99 -14.97 3.23
N VAL A 193 -13.97 -15.30 2.36
CA VAL A 193 -14.03 -16.59 1.63
C VAL A 193 -13.48 -16.45 0.21
N PHE A 194 -13.96 -15.47 -0.55
CA PHE A 194 -13.47 -15.10 -1.87
C PHE A 194 -13.47 -13.58 -2.01
N SER A 195 -12.64 -13.05 -2.93
CA SER A 195 -12.61 -11.63 -3.22
C SER A 195 -13.99 -11.09 -3.59
N GLU A 196 -14.39 -9.99 -2.97
CA GLU A 196 -15.64 -9.27 -3.30
C GLU A 196 -15.64 -8.70 -4.72
N ALA A 197 -14.45 -8.47 -5.31
CA ALA A 197 -14.29 -7.89 -6.64
C ALA A 197 -15.08 -8.65 -7.72
N ILE A 198 -15.19 -9.96 -7.61
CA ILE A 198 -15.94 -10.79 -8.58
C ILE A 198 -17.44 -10.47 -8.61
N GLN A 199 -17.96 -9.78 -7.59
CA GLN A 199 -19.38 -9.43 -7.45
C GLN A 199 -19.70 -8.03 -7.97
N TYR A 200 -18.67 -7.16 -8.15
CA TYR A 200 -18.89 -5.73 -8.42
C TYR A 200 -19.67 -5.50 -9.71
N SER A 201 -19.35 -6.18 -10.79
CA SER A 201 -20.06 -6.02 -12.07
C SER A 201 -21.44 -6.69 -12.09
N GLY A 202 -21.66 -7.70 -11.24
CA GLY A 202 -22.87 -8.53 -11.23
C GLY A 202 -22.88 -9.60 -12.30
N ARG A 203 -21.86 -9.69 -13.16
CA ARG A 203 -21.73 -10.75 -14.18
C ARG A 203 -21.34 -12.08 -13.53
N ASN A 204 -21.88 -13.17 -14.04
CA ASN A 204 -21.45 -14.50 -13.64
C ASN A 204 -20.10 -14.84 -14.30
N VAL A 205 -19.06 -15.01 -13.49
CA VAL A 205 -17.70 -15.28 -13.94
C VAL A 205 -17.15 -16.56 -13.32
N PRO A 206 -16.18 -17.25 -13.95
CA PRO A 206 -15.49 -18.37 -13.32
C PRO A 206 -14.75 -17.91 -12.05
N LYS A 207 -14.66 -18.76 -11.02
CA LYS A 207 -13.97 -18.45 -9.75
C LYS A 207 -12.49 -18.03 -9.92
N LYS A 208 -11.86 -18.38 -11.03
CA LYS A 208 -10.49 -17.94 -11.42
C LYS A 208 -10.49 -16.72 -12.33
N HIS A 209 -11.58 -15.95 -12.36
CA HIS A 209 -11.63 -14.73 -13.16
C HIS A 209 -10.57 -13.74 -12.70
N HIS A 210 -9.76 -13.25 -13.63
CA HIS A 210 -8.74 -12.25 -13.36
C HIS A 210 -9.35 -10.85 -13.49
N CYS A 211 -9.49 -10.17 -12.37
CA CYS A 211 -9.91 -8.78 -12.34
C CYS A 211 -8.79 -7.88 -12.88
N PRO A 212 -9.06 -6.94 -13.79
CA PRO A 212 -8.03 -6.08 -14.38
C PRO A 212 -7.58 -4.92 -13.49
N PHE A 213 -8.17 -4.75 -12.30
CA PHE A 213 -7.83 -3.65 -11.40
C PHE A 213 -6.46 -3.85 -10.75
N MET A 214 -5.69 -2.76 -10.69
CA MET A 214 -4.42 -2.70 -9.97
C MET A 214 -4.44 -1.52 -9.00
N ALA A 215 -4.42 -1.81 -7.72
CA ALA A 215 -4.27 -0.78 -6.70
C ALA A 215 -2.89 -0.10 -6.85
N ARG A 216 -2.89 1.19 -7.14
CA ARG A 216 -1.68 1.99 -7.02
C ARG A 216 -1.47 2.27 -5.54
N VAL A 217 -0.34 1.90 -5.02
CA VAL A 217 0.13 2.46 -3.76
C VAL A 217 0.45 3.92 -4.04
N LYS A 218 -0.08 4.86 -3.23
CA LYS A 218 0.43 6.24 -3.26
C LYS A 218 1.93 6.12 -3.14
N ASP A 219 2.67 6.53 -4.17
CA ASP A 219 4.11 6.65 -4.02
C ASP A 219 4.32 7.64 -2.88
N GLN A 220 4.71 7.10 -1.71
CA GLN A 220 5.11 7.98 -0.62
C GLN A 220 6.19 8.89 -1.17
N ALA A 221 6.02 10.19 -0.94
CA ALA A 221 7.03 11.16 -1.34
C ALA A 221 8.37 10.69 -0.76
N TRP A 222 9.40 10.74 -1.58
CA TRP A 222 10.75 10.45 -1.11
C TRP A 222 11.12 11.39 0.03
N GLU A 223 11.53 10.83 1.16
CA GLU A 223 12.18 11.58 2.22
C GLU A 223 13.65 11.72 1.87
N VAL A 224 14.22 12.89 2.16
CA VAL A 224 15.60 13.25 1.77
C VAL A 224 16.50 13.22 2.98
N ILE A 225 17.55 12.41 2.91
CA ILE A 225 18.68 12.46 3.85
C ILE A 225 19.73 13.38 3.23
N ALA A 226 19.93 14.52 3.85
CA ALA A 226 20.93 15.49 3.36
C ALA A 226 22.34 14.87 3.36
N PRO A 227 23.26 15.33 2.49
CA PRO A 227 24.64 14.88 2.51
C PRO A 227 25.24 14.97 3.92
N GLN A 228 26.01 13.97 4.32
CA GLN A 228 26.69 13.91 5.64
C GLN A 228 25.72 13.94 6.83
N SER A 229 24.51 13.42 6.67
CA SER A 229 23.51 13.35 7.74
C SER A 229 22.93 11.95 7.89
N ALA A 230 22.08 11.75 8.89
CA ALA A 230 21.38 10.51 9.15
C ALA A 230 19.96 10.77 9.64
N VAL A 231 19.12 9.77 9.46
CA VAL A 231 17.77 9.67 10.06
C VAL A 231 17.62 8.34 10.78
N ALA A 232 16.76 8.26 11.78
CA ALA A 232 16.30 7.01 12.34
C ALA A 232 14.76 6.95 12.30
N VAL A 233 14.22 5.86 11.80
CA VAL A 233 12.79 5.70 11.53
C VAL A 233 12.26 4.39 12.08
N LYS A 234 10.99 4.37 12.50
CA LYS A 234 10.28 3.13 12.85
C LYS A 234 9.93 2.38 11.59
N LEU A 235 10.23 1.10 11.56
CA LEU A 235 9.90 0.19 10.47
C LEU A 235 9.15 -1.02 11.05
N PRO A 236 7.80 -0.99 11.09
CA PRO A 236 6.99 -2.11 11.56
C PRO A 236 7.20 -3.37 10.72
N LYS A 237 7.02 -4.54 11.34
CA LYS A 237 7.07 -5.84 10.65
C LYS A 237 6.17 -5.84 9.42
N GLY A 238 6.70 -6.37 8.31
CA GLY A 238 6.01 -6.44 7.01
C GLY A 238 6.12 -5.16 6.17
N SER A 239 6.58 -4.03 6.73
CA SER A 239 6.80 -2.79 5.97
C SER A 239 7.96 -2.94 4.99
N ILE A 240 7.91 -2.18 3.90
CA ILE A 240 8.96 -2.12 2.89
C ILE A 240 9.68 -0.78 3.00
N LEU A 241 10.98 -0.84 3.26
CA LEU A 241 11.90 0.30 3.18
C LEU A 241 12.58 0.28 1.82
N THR A 242 12.40 1.34 1.02
CA THR A 242 13.13 1.53 -0.24
C THR A 242 14.12 2.68 -0.07
N VAL A 243 15.38 2.44 -0.40
CA VAL A 243 16.47 3.43 -0.39
C VAL A 243 16.88 3.70 -1.83
N GLN A 244 17.02 4.97 -2.21
CA GLN A 244 17.37 5.40 -3.56
C GLN A 244 18.61 6.26 -3.56
N ASP A 245 19.47 6.05 -4.54
CA ASP A 245 20.52 7.00 -4.92
C ASP A 245 19.97 7.95 -6.01
N PRO A 246 19.53 9.18 -5.65
CA PRO A 246 18.87 10.06 -6.62
C PRO A 246 19.82 10.65 -7.66
N ASN A 247 21.13 10.60 -7.40
CA ASN A 247 22.14 11.25 -8.22
C ASN A 247 23.13 10.27 -8.85
N GLY A 248 23.27 9.07 -8.33
CA GLY A 248 24.27 8.07 -8.66
C GLY A 248 25.57 8.24 -7.86
N GLU A 249 26.27 7.13 -7.64
CA GLU A 249 27.57 7.05 -6.95
C GLU A 249 27.57 7.61 -5.53
N GLN A 250 26.49 7.36 -4.75
CA GLN A 250 26.37 7.73 -3.34
C GLN A 250 26.07 6.49 -2.47
N VAL A 251 26.84 6.33 -1.41
CA VAL A 251 26.69 5.27 -0.41
C VAL A 251 25.73 5.69 0.69
N ALA A 252 24.94 4.74 1.18
CA ALA A 252 24.14 4.88 2.39
C ALA A 252 24.51 3.78 3.39
N ASP A 253 24.73 4.12 4.65
CA ASP A 253 24.97 3.11 5.69
C ASP A 253 23.66 2.82 6.41
N LEU A 254 23.27 1.54 6.48
CA LEU A 254 22.10 1.06 7.18
C LEU A 254 22.51 0.32 8.45
N PHE A 255 21.90 0.67 9.57
CA PHE A 255 21.97 -0.07 10.82
C PHE A 255 20.59 -0.14 11.46
N CYS A 256 20.27 -1.22 12.18
CA CYS A 256 18.96 -1.31 12.84
C CYS A 256 19.03 -2.04 14.17
N PHE A 257 18.07 -1.69 15.03
CA PHE A 257 17.80 -2.32 16.30
C PHE A 257 16.37 -2.91 16.27
N SER A 258 16.14 -3.97 17.06
CA SER A 258 14.78 -4.37 17.41
C SER A 258 14.09 -3.23 18.15
N SER A 259 12.83 -2.93 17.81
CA SER A 259 12.05 -1.92 18.54
C SER A 259 11.62 -2.41 19.93
N LEU A 260 11.67 -3.72 20.16
CA LEU A 260 11.21 -4.37 21.40
C LEU A 260 12.37 -4.70 22.36
N ASP A 261 13.58 -4.94 21.82
CA ASP A 261 14.76 -5.30 22.61
C ASP A 261 15.96 -4.44 22.18
N LYS A 262 16.37 -3.52 23.07
CA LYS A 262 17.53 -2.64 22.82
C LYS A 262 18.87 -3.37 22.73
N GLN A 263 18.95 -4.65 23.10
CA GLN A 263 20.17 -5.48 23.00
C GLN A 263 20.20 -6.31 21.71
N GLU A 264 19.12 -6.28 20.93
CA GLU A 264 19.06 -6.95 19.64
C GLU A 264 19.30 -5.96 18.50
N PHE A 265 20.36 -6.17 17.73
CA PHE A 265 20.81 -5.27 16.67
C PHE A 265 21.38 -6.04 15.47
N LEU A 266 21.52 -5.36 14.35
CA LEU A 266 22.04 -5.88 13.09
C LEU A 266 23.45 -6.43 13.26
N SER A 267 23.69 -7.66 12.77
CA SER A 267 24.98 -8.33 12.82
C SER A 267 25.45 -8.75 11.43
N SER A 268 26.53 -8.12 10.96
CA SER A 268 27.19 -8.52 9.71
C SER A 268 27.73 -9.94 9.80
N GLY A 269 28.40 -10.28 10.91
CA GLY A 269 28.97 -11.61 11.11
C GLY A 269 27.92 -12.72 11.02
N ARG A 270 26.75 -12.59 11.68
CA ARG A 270 25.66 -13.56 11.58
C ARG A 270 25.08 -13.63 10.18
N SER A 271 24.91 -12.48 9.53
CA SER A 271 24.37 -12.44 8.17
C SER A 271 25.30 -13.13 7.17
N ILE A 272 26.60 -12.84 7.22
CA ILE A 272 27.62 -13.46 6.36
C ILE A 272 27.72 -14.97 6.63
N ASP A 273 27.71 -15.37 7.89
CA ASP A 273 27.78 -16.78 8.30
C ASP A 273 26.62 -17.60 7.73
N TYR A 274 25.39 -17.08 7.83
CA TYR A 274 24.20 -17.78 7.34
C TYR A 274 24.03 -17.74 5.83
N ALA A 275 24.45 -16.65 5.18
CA ALA A 275 24.44 -16.55 3.72
C ALA A 275 25.59 -17.29 3.06
N ASN A 276 26.68 -17.59 3.81
CA ASN A 276 27.94 -18.15 3.31
C ASN A 276 28.51 -17.36 2.11
N LYS A 277 28.34 -16.04 2.14
CA LYS A 277 28.83 -15.09 1.11
C LYS A 277 28.92 -13.68 1.68
N ILE A 278 29.70 -12.81 1.02
CA ILE A 278 29.94 -11.43 1.44
C ILE A 278 29.18 -10.39 0.60
N TYR A 279 28.74 -10.77 -0.59
CA TYR A 279 27.94 -9.89 -1.44
C TYR A 279 26.46 -10.28 -1.32
N PHE A 280 25.66 -9.33 -0.83
CA PHE A 280 24.22 -9.50 -0.62
C PHE A 280 23.45 -8.80 -1.71
N THR A 281 22.36 -9.41 -2.15
CA THR A 281 21.45 -8.86 -3.16
C THR A 281 20.05 -9.44 -2.97
N LYS A 282 19.15 -9.22 -3.91
CA LYS A 282 17.77 -9.72 -3.89
C LYS A 282 17.66 -11.18 -3.46
N GLY A 283 16.81 -11.44 -2.48
CA GLY A 283 16.57 -12.76 -1.86
C GLY A 283 17.37 -13.02 -0.59
N ASP A 284 18.41 -12.23 -0.31
CA ASP A 284 19.23 -12.38 0.91
C ASP A 284 18.57 -11.72 2.11
N SER A 285 18.92 -12.23 3.30
CA SER A 285 18.40 -11.72 4.56
C SER A 285 19.52 -11.24 5.47
N LEU A 286 19.24 -10.16 6.20
CA LEU A 286 20.12 -9.60 7.22
C LEU A 286 19.63 -10.03 8.60
N TYR A 287 20.54 -10.52 9.44
CA TYR A 287 20.24 -11.13 10.73
C TYR A 287 20.74 -10.30 11.90
N SER A 288 20.07 -10.44 13.05
CA SER A 288 20.49 -9.86 14.31
C SER A 288 21.61 -10.65 14.98
N ASN A 289 22.25 -10.04 16.00
CA ASN A 289 23.19 -10.71 16.91
C ASN A 289 22.55 -11.91 17.65
N LEU A 290 21.22 -11.95 17.78
CA LEU A 290 20.46 -13.06 18.34
C LEU A 290 19.95 -14.05 17.29
N SER A 291 20.40 -13.94 16.03
CA SER A 291 20.06 -14.83 14.92
C SER A 291 18.61 -14.74 14.42
N ASN A 292 17.90 -13.67 14.77
CA ASN A 292 16.59 -13.40 14.21
C ASN A 292 16.75 -12.67 12.86
N LYS A 293 15.87 -12.99 11.90
CA LYS A 293 15.82 -12.29 10.62
C LYS A 293 15.25 -10.89 10.84
N MET A 294 16.00 -9.86 10.47
CA MET A 294 15.60 -8.46 10.62
C MET A 294 15.03 -7.88 9.32
N LEU A 295 15.76 -8.06 8.22
CA LEU A 295 15.42 -7.51 6.91
C LEU A 295 15.67 -8.54 5.81
N THR A 296 14.81 -8.57 4.79
CA THR A 296 15.01 -9.35 3.55
C THR A 296 15.08 -8.40 2.37
N ILE A 297 16.12 -8.50 1.54
CA ILE A 297 16.27 -7.72 0.30
C ILE A 297 15.28 -8.29 -0.72
N ILE A 298 14.28 -7.48 -1.12
CA ILE A 298 13.23 -7.92 -2.04
C ILE A 298 13.39 -7.38 -3.46
N GLU A 299 14.04 -6.22 -3.62
CA GLU A 299 14.42 -5.62 -4.91
C GLU A 299 15.79 -4.96 -4.79
N ASP A 300 16.57 -4.98 -5.87
CA ASP A 300 17.94 -4.44 -5.91
C ASP A 300 18.35 -4.18 -7.37
N ASP A 301 18.56 -2.90 -7.72
CA ASP A 301 18.94 -2.49 -9.07
C ASP A 301 20.46 -2.58 -9.32
N VAL A 302 21.27 -2.67 -8.25
CA VAL A 302 22.75 -2.52 -8.33
C VAL A 302 23.49 -3.82 -8.08
N GLY A 303 23.05 -4.64 -7.12
CA GLY A 303 23.67 -5.93 -6.77
C GLY A 303 25.07 -5.83 -6.17
N VAL A 304 25.49 -4.65 -5.73
CA VAL A 304 26.82 -4.41 -5.13
C VAL A 304 26.68 -3.55 -3.89
N HIS A 305 26.94 -4.17 -2.75
CA HIS A 305 26.87 -3.56 -1.42
C HIS A 305 28.00 -4.13 -0.56
N ASP A 306 28.41 -3.39 0.46
CA ASP A 306 29.42 -3.86 1.40
C ASP A 306 28.79 -4.17 2.77
N PHE A 307 29.31 -5.20 3.43
CA PHE A 307 28.93 -5.55 4.80
C PHE A 307 30.16 -5.90 5.67
N LEU A 308 31.34 -5.36 5.27
CA LEU A 308 32.62 -5.62 5.93
C LEU A 308 33.10 -4.38 6.70
N PHE A 309 32.86 -3.17 6.16
CA PHE A 309 33.31 -1.96 6.78
C PHE A 309 32.32 -1.41 7.81
N THR A 310 32.86 -0.85 8.89
CA THR A 310 32.08 -0.06 9.87
C THR A 310 31.74 1.30 9.29
N PRO A 311 30.69 1.98 9.80
CA PRO A 311 30.41 3.36 9.39
C PRO A 311 31.62 4.25 9.69
N CYS A 312 31.99 5.13 8.76
CA CYS A 312 33.11 6.03 8.93
C CYS A 312 32.90 6.92 10.17
N ASN A 313 33.97 7.17 10.92
CA ASN A 313 34.00 7.99 12.13
C ASN A 313 35.20 8.99 12.10
N ARG A 314 35.32 9.79 13.13
CA ARG A 314 36.46 10.75 13.26
C ARG A 314 37.82 10.08 13.10
N ASP A 315 37.99 8.89 13.67
CA ASP A 315 39.27 8.16 13.57
C ASP A 315 39.48 7.61 12.16
N THR A 316 38.47 7.25 11.42
CA THR A 316 38.57 6.90 9.99
C THR A 316 39.19 8.05 9.20
N PHE A 317 38.69 9.27 9.39
CA PHE A 317 39.19 10.44 8.69
C PHE A 317 40.63 10.75 9.11
N ARG A 318 40.94 10.69 10.42
CA ARG A 318 42.28 10.91 10.93
C ARG A 318 43.30 9.85 10.46
N ILE A 319 42.95 8.57 10.57
CA ILE A 319 43.90 7.46 10.33
C ILE A 319 44.07 7.16 8.83
N LEU A 320 42.95 7.12 8.07
CA LEU A 320 42.98 6.68 6.68
C LEU A 320 43.12 7.84 5.69
N TYR A 321 42.62 9.04 6.05
CA TYR A 321 42.57 10.18 5.12
C TYR A 321 43.49 11.30 5.54
N ASN A 322 44.10 11.21 6.73
CA ASN A 322 44.94 12.26 7.30
C ASN A 322 44.25 13.64 7.34
N GLU A 323 42.92 13.62 7.63
CA GLU A 323 42.08 14.81 7.75
C GLU A 323 41.89 15.14 9.24
N GLU A 324 42.42 16.29 9.69
CA GLU A 324 42.14 16.87 11.00
C GLU A 324 40.89 17.76 10.88
N ASN A 325 40.04 17.81 11.87
CA ASN A 325 38.85 18.69 11.97
C ASN A 325 37.57 18.23 11.23
N THR A 326 37.21 16.99 11.28
CA THR A 326 35.89 16.58 10.85
C THR A 326 34.87 16.64 12.00
N GLU A 327 33.67 17.12 11.75
CA GLU A 327 32.55 17.07 12.71
C GLU A 327 32.08 15.65 13.01
N GLY A 328 32.74 14.65 12.46
CA GLY A 328 32.44 13.24 12.54
C GLY A 328 32.01 12.65 11.21
N GLY A 329 31.68 11.35 11.23
CA GLY A 329 31.26 10.58 10.07
C GLY A 329 29.85 9.96 10.24
N CYS A 330 29.61 8.91 9.50
CA CYS A 330 28.34 8.18 9.55
C CYS A 330 28.05 7.59 10.94
N HIS A 331 29.07 7.16 11.67
CA HIS A 331 28.91 6.64 13.03
C HIS A 331 28.33 7.69 13.98
N GLU A 332 28.91 8.90 14.00
CA GLU A 332 28.42 9.99 14.83
C GLU A 332 27.02 10.47 14.39
N ASN A 333 26.75 10.42 13.09
CA ASN A 333 25.43 10.75 12.56
C ASN A 333 24.38 9.72 13.00
N LEU A 334 24.70 8.43 12.96
CA LEU A 334 23.82 7.36 13.47
C LEU A 334 23.57 7.51 14.97
N ILE A 335 24.60 7.81 15.78
CA ILE A 335 24.44 8.09 17.22
C ILE A 335 23.41 9.22 17.44
N LYS A 336 23.54 10.33 16.72
CA LYS A 336 22.59 11.44 16.81
C LYS A 336 21.18 11.04 16.39
N ALA A 337 21.04 10.27 15.31
CA ALA A 337 19.75 9.81 14.80
C ALA A 337 19.06 8.83 15.75
N PHE A 338 19.79 7.94 16.40
CA PHE A 338 19.24 6.98 17.35
C PHE A 338 19.03 7.57 18.77
N ALA A 339 19.55 8.76 19.08
CA ALA A 339 19.44 9.37 20.41
C ALA A 339 17.99 9.46 20.94
N PRO A 340 16.95 9.81 20.14
CA PRO A 340 15.57 9.84 20.60
C PRO A 340 15.02 8.48 21.04
N TYR A 341 15.64 7.38 20.62
CA TYR A 341 15.23 6.01 20.95
C TYR A 341 16.07 5.41 22.07
N GLU A 342 17.09 6.13 22.58
CA GLU A 342 17.95 5.73 23.69
C GLU A 342 18.67 4.39 23.48
N PHE A 343 19.12 4.07 22.27
CA PHE A 343 19.94 2.90 21.99
C PHE A 343 21.39 3.14 22.41
N PRO A 344 22.09 2.09 22.94
CA PRO A 344 23.50 2.20 23.29
C PRO A 344 24.35 2.42 22.04
N SER A 345 25.07 3.53 21.96
CA SER A 345 25.95 3.85 20.83
C SER A 345 27.06 2.84 20.61
N SER A 346 27.49 2.13 21.68
CA SER A 346 28.48 1.06 21.62
C SER A 346 28.06 -0.18 20.84
N TYR A 347 26.75 -0.32 20.53
CA TYR A 347 26.23 -1.44 19.74
C TYR A 347 26.21 -1.13 18.24
N ILE A 348 26.44 0.11 17.83
CA ILE A 348 26.54 0.47 16.42
C ILE A 348 27.87 -0.08 15.89
N GLY A 349 27.79 -1.25 15.26
CA GLY A 349 28.91 -1.97 14.69
C GLY A 349 29.00 -1.79 13.16
N THR A 350 29.32 -2.90 12.47
CA THR A 350 29.37 -2.94 11.00
C THR A 350 27.98 -2.67 10.42
N THR A 351 27.88 -1.69 9.53
CA THR A 351 26.66 -1.31 8.82
C THR A 351 26.52 -2.09 7.52
N PHE A 352 25.29 -2.29 7.05
CA PHE A 352 25.06 -2.68 5.67
C PHE A 352 25.21 -1.43 4.79
N ASN A 353 26.35 -1.34 4.08
CA ASN A 353 26.76 -0.18 3.32
C ASN A 353 26.17 -0.26 1.91
N ILE A 354 24.98 0.28 1.76
CA ILE A 354 24.20 0.25 0.53
C ILE A 354 24.95 0.98 -0.59
N PHE A 355 25.07 0.35 -1.76
CA PHE A 355 25.76 0.81 -2.96
C PHE A 355 27.29 0.95 -2.83
N MET A 356 27.87 0.62 -1.67
CA MET A 356 29.34 0.67 -1.50
C MET A 356 30.00 -0.45 -2.29
N ASN A 357 30.95 -0.11 -3.15
CA ASN A 357 31.65 -1.03 -4.01
C ASN A 357 33.01 -1.40 -3.42
N VAL A 358 33.09 -2.55 -2.79
CA VAL A 358 34.32 -3.09 -2.21
C VAL A 358 34.70 -4.36 -2.94
N ILE A 359 35.95 -4.46 -3.35
CA ILE A 359 36.51 -5.71 -3.88
C ILE A 359 37.57 -6.27 -2.92
N ILE A 360 37.70 -7.60 -2.93
CA ILE A 360 38.73 -8.32 -2.18
C ILE A 360 39.76 -8.83 -3.17
N GLU A 361 41.02 -8.48 -2.96
CA GLU A 361 42.12 -9.06 -3.72
C GLU A 361 42.36 -10.49 -3.26
N SER A 362 42.20 -11.44 -4.19
CA SER A 362 42.23 -12.88 -3.86
C SER A 362 43.51 -13.36 -3.20
N ASP A 363 44.64 -12.78 -3.59
CA ASP A 363 45.98 -13.23 -3.13
C ASP A 363 46.41 -12.63 -1.81
N SER A 364 46.04 -11.37 -1.55
CA SER A 364 46.43 -10.63 -0.36
C SER A 364 45.33 -10.53 0.70
N GLY A 365 44.07 -10.68 0.31
CA GLY A 365 42.91 -10.37 1.15
C GLY A 365 42.72 -8.85 1.33
N GLU A 366 43.41 -8.01 0.60
CA GLU A 366 43.30 -6.55 0.66
C GLU A 366 41.92 -6.10 0.19
N LEU A 367 41.29 -5.19 0.95
CA LEU A 367 40.02 -4.58 0.61
C LEU A 367 40.24 -3.27 -0.14
N LYS A 368 39.66 -3.13 -1.33
CA LYS A 368 39.75 -1.90 -2.13
C LYS A 368 38.36 -1.30 -2.33
N ILE A 369 38.20 -0.05 -1.94
CA ILE A 369 36.99 0.74 -2.19
C ILE A 369 37.10 1.34 -3.59
N LEU A 370 36.11 1.03 -4.43
CA LEU A 370 35.97 1.56 -5.79
C LEU A 370 34.75 2.50 -5.84
N PRO A 371 34.64 3.34 -6.87
CA PRO A 371 33.45 4.16 -7.07
C PRO A 371 32.18 3.28 -7.05
N PRO A 372 31.09 3.73 -6.41
CA PRO A 372 29.80 3.01 -6.44
C PRO A 372 29.34 2.76 -7.86
N LYS A 373 28.66 1.62 -8.07
CA LYS A 373 28.08 1.27 -9.39
C LYS A 373 26.67 1.81 -9.57
N SER A 374 26.09 2.40 -8.52
CA SER A 374 24.76 2.99 -8.58
C SER A 374 24.69 4.13 -9.58
N LYS A 375 23.59 4.17 -10.34
CA LYS A 375 23.23 5.23 -11.27
C LYS A 375 22.13 6.09 -10.67
N LYS A 376 21.88 7.23 -11.29
CA LYS A 376 20.80 8.11 -10.91
C LYS A 376 19.45 7.36 -10.90
N GLY A 377 18.83 7.29 -9.72
CA GLY A 377 17.51 6.70 -9.52
C GLY A 377 17.51 5.23 -9.10
N ASP A 378 18.68 4.56 -9.10
CA ASP A 378 18.80 3.16 -8.65
C ASP A 378 18.33 3.00 -7.21
N THR A 379 17.68 1.86 -6.92
CA THR A 379 17.05 1.56 -5.65
C THR A 379 17.46 0.20 -5.11
N ILE A 380 17.31 0.05 -3.78
CA ILE A 380 17.25 -1.23 -3.08
C ILE A 380 16.05 -1.21 -2.15
N SER A 381 15.32 -2.32 -2.05
CA SER A 381 14.16 -2.44 -1.17
C SER A 381 14.29 -3.60 -0.20
N PHE A 382 13.95 -3.33 1.06
CA PHE A 382 13.98 -4.30 2.15
C PHE A 382 12.59 -4.51 2.71
N GLN A 383 12.19 -5.75 2.91
CA GLN A 383 11.04 -6.09 3.72
C GLN A 383 11.48 -6.29 5.17
N SER A 384 10.79 -5.68 6.11
CA SER A 384 11.04 -5.90 7.54
C SER A 384 10.42 -7.20 8.01
N ASP A 385 11.25 -8.08 8.62
CA ASP A 385 10.82 -9.37 9.17
C ASP A 385 10.38 -9.26 10.65
N MET A 386 10.68 -8.13 11.29
CA MET A 386 10.28 -7.82 12.68
C MET A 386 10.14 -6.30 12.87
N ASP A 387 9.61 -5.85 14.00
CA ASP A 387 9.49 -4.43 14.31
C ASP A 387 10.87 -3.82 14.61
N LEU A 388 11.29 -2.82 13.82
CA LEU A 388 12.64 -2.25 13.86
C LEU A 388 12.63 -0.73 14.06
N ILE A 389 13.77 -0.24 14.57
CA ILE A 389 14.21 1.13 14.39
C ILE A 389 15.42 1.10 13.45
N VAL A 390 15.30 1.70 12.29
CA VAL A 390 16.31 1.69 11.22
C VAL A 390 16.96 3.03 11.11
N GLY A 391 18.28 3.08 11.22
CA GLY A 391 19.13 4.23 10.94
C GLY A 391 19.67 4.18 9.51
N LEU A 392 19.57 5.28 8.80
CA LEU A 392 20.10 5.45 7.45
C LEU A 392 20.97 6.71 7.38
N THR A 393 22.10 6.65 6.67
CA THR A 393 22.97 7.81 6.42
C THR A 393 23.03 8.14 4.93
N ALA A 394 23.39 9.39 4.61
CA ALA A 394 24.06 9.74 3.36
C ALA A 394 25.56 9.82 3.67
N CYS A 395 26.34 8.82 3.23
CA CYS A 395 27.72 8.59 3.68
C CYS A 395 28.61 9.82 3.55
N SER A 396 29.38 10.08 4.62
CA SER A 396 30.23 11.26 4.77
C SER A 396 31.64 11.12 4.15
N ALA A 397 32.04 9.89 3.79
CA ALA A 397 33.40 9.63 3.27
C ALA A 397 33.47 9.89 1.76
N LYS A 398 34.12 10.99 1.33
CA LYS A 398 34.23 11.34 -0.09
C LYS A 398 34.81 10.23 -0.97
N LYS A 399 35.82 9.50 -0.46
CA LYS A 399 36.47 8.41 -1.21
C LYS A 399 35.51 7.29 -1.56
N SER A 400 34.55 6.99 -0.67
CA SER A 400 33.50 5.96 -0.92
C SER A 400 32.43 6.44 -1.90
N ASN A 401 32.35 7.74 -2.21
CA ASN A 401 31.31 8.39 -3.00
C ASN A 401 31.87 9.06 -4.26
N ASN A 402 32.91 8.49 -4.87
CA ASN A 402 33.57 9.04 -6.05
C ASN A 402 33.93 10.54 -5.91
N ASN A 403 34.48 10.91 -4.75
CA ASN A 403 34.92 12.26 -4.38
C ASN A 403 33.80 13.34 -4.33
N SER A 404 32.55 12.96 -4.27
CA SER A 404 31.43 13.89 -4.12
C SER A 404 30.46 13.43 -3.02
N LEU A 405 29.73 14.37 -2.42
CA LEU A 405 28.77 14.10 -1.36
C LEU A 405 27.38 14.50 -1.86
N LYS A 406 26.45 13.58 -1.84
CA LYS A 406 25.11 13.72 -2.40
C LYS A 406 24.06 13.26 -1.39
N PRO A 407 22.80 13.64 -1.55
CA PRO A 407 21.73 13.14 -0.70
C PRO A 407 21.44 11.67 -1.01
N ILE A 408 20.78 11.00 -0.07
CA ILE A 408 20.09 9.73 -0.24
C ILE A 408 18.60 9.98 -0.07
N HIS A 409 17.77 9.29 -0.82
CA HIS A 409 16.34 9.28 -0.64
C HIS A 409 15.88 7.96 -0.05
N PHE A 410 14.81 7.99 0.74
CA PHE A 410 14.14 6.77 1.19
C PHE A 410 12.64 6.94 1.25
N LYS A 411 11.91 5.83 1.26
CA LYS A 411 10.47 5.78 1.52
C LYS A 411 10.10 4.50 2.24
N ILE A 412 9.05 4.54 3.05
CA ILE A 412 8.55 3.38 3.78
C ILE A 412 7.11 3.12 3.32
N ASN A 413 6.88 1.99 2.71
CA ASN A 413 5.54 1.52 2.38
C ASN A 413 5.09 0.54 3.49
N HIS A 414 4.08 0.92 4.24
CA HIS A 414 3.48 0.03 5.23
C HIS A 414 2.61 -1.00 4.50
N MET A 415 2.89 -2.29 4.73
CA MET A 415 1.94 -3.33 4.35
C MET A 415 0.77 -3.27 5.35
N PRO A 416 -0.49 -3.29 4.92
CA PRO A 416 -1.61 -3.43 5.85
C PRO A 416 -1.44 -4.73 6.64
N LYS A 417 -1.67 -4.63 7.96
CA LYS A 417 -1.65 -5.78 8.87
C LYS A 417 -2.74 -6.77 8.51
#